data_6f42986c237d4e4ff955070c1e6e982b
#
_entry.id   6f42986c237d4e4ff955070c1e6e982b
#
_cell.length_a   1.000
_cell.length_b   1.000
_cell.length_c   1.000
_cell.angle_alpha   90.00
_cell.angle_beta   90.00
_cell.angle_gamma   90.00
#
_symmetry.space_group_name_H-M   'P 1'
#
loop_
_entity.id
_entity.type
_entity.pdbx_description
1 polymer ?
#
loop_
_entity_poly.entity_id
_entity_poly.type
_entity_poly.pdbx_seq_one_letter_code
_entity_poly.pdbx_strand_id
1 'polypeptide(L)'
;MIINPKETTVAYRCPKCGAGVMSAVGIFALSAEVIKLKCSCGQSEMKVVYTNDDQIRLSVPCMFCPSPHNFLINKSVFFDKELFSLQCPYSDINICCIGETNHVKAELARTELELLDLLAESGIDDLSALQGEDEETLTDPQIFDIIMFVINDLDAEGKIYCKCPPKEPLPDGVLPEEGEGRYEAQVLDGGILVSCKDCGASRVIPTDSLLGAHAFLNCDSLKLE
;
A
#
# COMPACT_ATOMS: atom_id res chain seq x y z
N MET A 1 -14.17 23.48 37.04
CA MET A 1 -14.56 22.90 35.74
C MET A 1 -13.37 22.06 35.28
N ILE A 2 -13.43 20.73 35.40
CA ILE A 2 -12.36 19.83 34.98
C ILE A 2 -12.59 19.64 33.49
N ILE A 3 -11.76 20.26 32.65
CA ILE A 3 -11.75 20.02 31.20
C ILE A 3 -11.04 18.67 31.04
N ASN A 4 -11.79 17.60 30.76
CA ASN A 4 -11.19 16.36 30.30
C ASN A 4 -10.75 16.60 28.84
N PRO A 5 -9.45 16.70 28.55
CA PRO A 5 -8.99 16.88 27.19
C PRO A 5 -9.34 15.59 26.43
N LYS A 6 -10.06 15.73 25.31
CA LYS A 6 -10.26 14.60 24.39
C LYS A 6 -8.90 14.14 23.88
N GLU A 7 -8.63 12.88 24.09
CA GLU A 7 -7.40 12.21 23.68
C GLU A 7 -7.74 10.91 22.98
N THR A 8 -7.04 10.60 21.91
CA THR A 8 -7.17 9.35 21.17
C THR A 8 -5.79 8.76 20.90
N THR A 9 -5.71 7.47 20.75
CA THR A 9 -4.48 6.79 20.34
C THR A 9 -4.51 6.56 18.85
N VAL A 10 -3.41 6.90 18.18
CA VAL A 10 -3.19 6.66 16.75
C VAL A 10 -2.05 5.68 16.60
N ALA A 11 -2.23 4.70 15.73
CA ALA A 11 -1.20 3.70 15.48
C ALA A 11 -1.12 3.36 13.99
N TYR A 12 0.10 3.04 13.54
CA TYR A 12 0.38 2.49 12.22
C TYR A 12 1.50 1.47 12.29
N ARG A 13 1.64 0.63 11.27
CA ARG A 13 2.76 -0.30 11.16
C ARG A 13 3.83 0.28 10.25
N CYS A 14 5.07 0.26 10.72
CA CYS A 14 6.20 0.77 9.95
C CYS A 14 6.46 -0.11 8.71
N PRO A 15 6.47 0.44 7.49
CA PRO A 15 6.74 -0.33 6.29
C PRO A 15 8.18 -0.83 6.18
N LYS A 16 9.12 -0.26 6.97
CA LYS A 16 10.54 -0.61 6.88
C LYS A 16 11.00 -1.64 7.92
N CYS A 17 10.42 -1.67 9.11
CA CYS A 17 10.83 -2.62 10.14
C CYS A 17 9.66 -3.44 10.73
N GLY A 18 8.47 -3.33 10.18
CA GLY A 18 7.28 -4.05 10.65
C GLY A 18 6.77 -3.64 12.04
N ALA A 19 7.50 -2.79 12.78
CA ALA A 19 7.14 -2.42 14.13
C ALA A 19 5.84 -1.61 14.18
N GLY A 20 4.98 -1.90 15.14
CA GLY A 20 3.82 -1.08 15.48
C GLY A 20 4.26 0.25 16.12
N VAL A 21 3.89 1.37 15.52
CA VAL A 21 4.14 2.71 16.06
C VAL A 21 2.84 3.26 16.61
N MET A 22 2.83 3.69 17.84
CA MET A 22 1.63 4.16 18.53
C MET A 22 1.92 5.42 19.36
N SER A 23 0.99 6.38 19.34
CA SER A 23 1.07 7.59 20.15
C SER A 23 -0.32 8.08 20.54
N ALA A 24 -0.42 8.63 21.73
CA ALA A 24 -1.61 9.37 22.16
C ALA A 24 -1.59 10.78 21.53
N VAL A 25 -2.73 11.20 21.02
CA VAL A 25 -2.94 12.50 20.37
C VAL A 25 -4.07 13.22 21.06
N GLY A 26 -3.73 14.30 21.77
CA GLY A 26 -4.70 15.17 22.42
C GLY A 26 -5.20 16.28 21.48
N ILE A 27 -6.42 16.76 21.72
CA ILE A 27 -7.04 17.83 20.93
C ILE A 27 -6.20 19.13 20.90
N PHE A 28 -5.50 19.42 21.99
CA PHE A 28 -4.65 20.60 22.08
C PHE A 28 -3.35 20.47 21.29
N ALA A 29 -2.83 19.25 21.14
CA ALA A 29 -1.65 18.99 20.33
C ALA A 29 -1.92 19.23 18.83
N LEU A 30 -3.15 18.97 18.38
CA LEU A 30 -3.57 19.22 16.99
C LEU A 30 -3.75 20.69 16.63
N SER A 31 -3.96 21.57 17.63
CA SER A 31 -4.24 23.00 17.36
C SER A 31 -3.00 23.81 17.03
N ALA A 32 -1.81 23.29 17.22
CA ALA A 32 -0.57 24.05 17.13
C ALA A 32 0.28 23.73 15.89
N GLU A 33 0.38 22.46 15.46
CA GLU A 33 1.29 22.05 14.38
C GLU A 33 0.95 20.65 13.81
N VAL A 34 1.71 20.25 12.78
CA VAL A 34 1.72 18.89 12.23
C VAL A 34 2.29 17.94 13.28
N ILE A 35 1.50 16.99 13.72
CA ILE A 35 1.97 15.91 14.59
C ILE A 35 2.61 14.84 13.71
N LYS A 36 3.84 14.44 14.06
CA LYS A 36 4.60 13.41 13.38
C LYS A 36 4.84 12.24 14.31
N LEU A 37 4.31 11.09 13.97
CA LEU A 37 4.59 9.82 14.63
C LEU A 37 5.74 9.15 13.88
N LYS A 38 6.92 9.12 14.48
CA LYS A 38 8.11 8.50 13.88
C LYS A 38 8.34 7.12 14.44
N CYS A 39 8.69 6.19 13.57
CA CYS A 39 9.19 4.88 13.99
C CYS A 39 10.56 5.00 14.65
N SER A 40 10.84 4.11 15.61
CA SER A 40 12.15 4.01 16.26
C SER A 40 13.30 3.71 15.29
N CYS A 41 13.04 3.04 14.16
CA CYS A 41 14.03 2.83 13.10
C CYS A 41 14.39 4.12 12.32
N GLY A 42 13.62 5.20 12.50
CA GLY A 42 13.85 6.49 11.84
C GLY A 42 13.45 6.57 10.37
N GLN A 43 13.04 5.45 9.74
CA GLN A 43 12.80 5.39 8.29
C GLN A 43 11.33 5.60 7.88
N SER A 44 10.41 5.69 8.82
CA SER A 44 9.02 6.01 8.53
C SER A 44 8.43 7.01 9.50
N GLU A 45 7.53 7.85 8.98
CA GLU A 45 6.75 8.79 9.80
C GLU A 45 5.31 8.89 9.28
N MET A 46 4.34 8.86 10.18
CA MET A 46 2.96 9.21 9.91
C MET A 46 2.75 10.68 10.27
N LYS A 47 1.96 11.40 9.48
CA LYS A 47 1.62 12.82 9.73
C LYS A 47 0.14 12.96 10.04
N VAL A 48 -0.17 13.72 11.07
CA VAL A 48 -1.53 14.10 11.46
C VAL A 48 -1.61 15.63 11.44
N VAL A 49 -2.52 16.16 10.63
CA VAL A 49 -2.69 17.62 10.44
C VAL A 49 -4.14 17.98 10.65
N TYR A 50 -4.41 18.92 11.54
CA TYR A 50 -5.73 19.49 11.68
C TYR A 50 -5.97 20.55 10.59
N THR A 51 -7.11 20.47 9.90
CA THR A 51 -7.53 21.47 8.92
C THR A 51 -8.61 22.37 9.51
N ASN A 52 -8.77 23.59 8.96
CA ASN A 52 -9.68 24.61 9.50
C ASN A 52 -11.19 24.23 9.43
N ASP A 53 -11.52 23.11 8.76
CA ASP A 53 -12.90 22.69 8.50
C ASP A 53 -13.35 21.54 9.43
N ASP A 54 -12.84 21.47 10.66
CA ASP A 54 -13.08 20.35 11.60
C ASP A 54 -12.72 18.97 11.02
N GLN A 55 -11.77 18.94 10.10
CA GLN A 55 -11.25 17.74 9.51
C GLN A 55 -9.79 17.49 9.92
N ILE A 56 -9.40 16.24 9.91
CA ILE A 56 -8.04 15.80 10.20
C ILE A 56 -7.51 15.07 8.97
N ARG A 57 -6.39 15.55 8.44
CA ARG A 57 -5.67 14.91 7.37
C ARG A 57 -4.59 14.01 7.96
N LEU A 58 -4.60 12.76 7.51
CA LEU A 58 -3.64 11.75 7.89
C LEU A 58 -2.83 11.35 6.66
N SER A 59 -1.50 11.35 6.79
CA SER A 59 -0.61 10.76 5.79
C SER A 59 0.02 9.51 6.41
N VAL A 60 -0.45 8.35 5.98
CA VAL A 60 -0.14 7.06 6.59
C VAL A 60 0.82 6.28 5.69
N PRO A 61 2.01 5.93 6.16
CA PRO A 61 2.90 5.01 5.43
C PRO A 61 2.23 3.65 5.27
N CYS A 62 2.42 3.03 4.12
CA CYS A 62 1.84 1.73 3.80
C CYS A 62 2.95 0.70 3.60
N MET A 63 2.73 -0.53 4.08
CA MET A 63 3.64 -1.66 3.88
C MET A 63 3.60 -2.19 2.44
N PHE A 64 2.47 -1.97 1.76
CA PHE A 64 2.17 -2.54 0.44
C PHE A 64 2.34 -1.55 -0.71
N CYS A 65 2.45 -0.25 -0.40
CA CYS A 65 2.51 0.80 -1.41
C CYS A 65 3.78 1.63 -1.24
N PRO A 66 4.43 2.04 -2.32
CA PRO A 66 5.65 2.86 -2.26
C PRO A 66 5.39 4.27 -1.72
N SER A 67 4.15 4.74 -1.80
CA SER A 67 3.74 6.08 -1.35
C SER A 67 2.77 6.02 -0.19
N PRO A 68 2.84 6.97 0.75
CA PRO A 68 1.88 7.05 1.85
C PRO A 68 0.48 7.38 1.34
N HIS A 69 -0.54 6.82 1.99
CA HIS A 69 -1.94 7.14 1.71
C HIS A 69 -2.39 8.35 2.49
N ASN A 70 -3.17 9.22 1.84
CA ASN A 70 -3.72 10.41 2.45
C ASN A 70 -5.22 10.20 2.70
N PHE A 71 -5.62 10.35 3.96
CA PHE A 71 -7.00 10.26 4.39
C PHE A 71 -7.45 11.60 4.95
N LEU A 72 -8.73 11.88 4.80
CA LEU A 72 -9.39 13.04 5.37
C LEU A 72 -10.59 12.55 6.18
N ILE A 73 -10.54 12.74 7.49
CA ILE A 73 -11.57 12.27 8.42
C ILE A 73 -12.09 13.41 9.28
N ASN A 74 -13.35 13.29 9.72
CA ASN A 74 -13.93 14.28 10.63
C ASN A 74 -13.32 14.16 12.02
N LYS A 75 -13.16 15.29 12.70
CA LYS A 75 -12.67 15.38 14.07
C LYS A 75 -13.47 14.51 15.05
N SER A 76 -14.79 14.38 14.87
CA SER A 76 -15.63 13.51 15.70
C SER A 76 -15.28 12.02 15.49
N VAL A 77 -14.99 11.59 14.27
CA VAL A 77 -14.54 10.23 14.00
C VAL A 77 -13.18 9.96 14.64
N PHE A 78 -12.28 10.94 14.60
CA PHE A 78 -10.95 10.83 15.18
C PHE A 78 -10.94 10.70 16.70
N PHE A 79 -11.83 11.43 17.42
CA PHE A 79 -11.80 11.49 18.89
C PHE A 79 -12.91 10.72 19.59
N ASP A 80 -14.03 10.43 18.92
CA ASP A 80 -15.23 9.91 19.59
C ASP A 80 -15.49 8.43 19.26
N LYS A 81 -14.71 7.82 18.38
CA LYS A 81 -14.81 6.40 18.07
C LYS A 81 -13.94 5.57 19.00
N GLU A 82 -14.48 4.46 19.50
CA GLU A 82 -13.74 3.48 20.29
C GLU A 82 -12.61 2.84 19.48
N LEU A 83 -12.89 2.52 18.23
CA LEU A 83 -11.92 2.06 17.25
C LEU A 83 -12.37 2.46 15.83
N PHE A 84 -11.44 2.96 15.05
CA PHE A 84 -11.62 3.27 13.64
C PHE A 84 -10.35 2.86 12.89
N SER A 85 -10.49 2.00 11.90
CA SER A 85 -9.37 1.50 11.10
C SER A 85 -9.42 2.09 9.69
N LEU A 86 -8.24 2.41 9.16
CA LEU A 86 -8.03 2.88 7.80
C LEU A 86 -7.33 1.79 7.02
N GLN A 87 -7.93 1.41 5.90
CA GLN A 87 -7.44 0.33 5.05
C GLN A 87 -6.62 0.89 3.88
N CYS A 88 -5.67 0.11 3.41
CA CYS A 88 -5.01 0.36 2.15
C CYS A 88 -6.03 0.16 1.02
N PRO A 89 -6.22 1.14 0.11
CA PRO A 89 -7.19 1.03 -0.99
C PRO A 89 -6.89 -0.10 -1.99
N TYR A 90 -5.67 -0.66 -1.94
CA TYR A 90 -5.22 -1.68 -2.89
C TYR A 90 -5.14 -3.08 -2.31
N SER A 91 -4.99 -3.22 -0.98
CA SER A 91 -4.83 -4.53 -0.32
C SER A 91 -5.91 -4.86 0.70
N ASP A 92 -6.84 -3.91 0.95
CA ASP A 92 -7.89 -3.99 1.99
C ASP A 92 -7.37 -4.28 3.41
N ILE A 93 -6.05 -4.27 3.62
CA ILE A 93 -5.42 -4.49 4.91
C ILE A 93 -5.41 -3.18 5.72
N ASN A 94 -5.67 -3.30 7.03
CA ASN A 94 -5.64 -2.16 7.93
C ASN A 94 -4.21 -1.65 8.09
N ILE A 95 -3.96 -0.40 7.69
CA ILE A 95 -2.65 0.27 7.77
C ILE A 95 -2.55 1.27 8.91
N CYS A 96 -3.68 1.74 9.42
CA CYS A 96 -3.74 2.66 10.56
C CYS A 96 -4.97 2.36 11.40
N CYS A 97 -4.86 2.49 12.70
CA CYS A 97 -5.98 2.42 13.64
C CYS A 97 -5.95 3.60 14.61
N ILE A 98 -7.14 4.08 14.97
CA ILE A 98 -7.38 5.26 15.78
C ILE A 98 -8.47 4.92 16.79
N GLY A 99 -8.31 5.30 18.04
CA GLY A 99 -9.33 5.08 19.05
C GLY A 99 -8.81 4.96 20.48
N GLU A 100 -9.52 4.20 21.29
CA GLU A 100 -9.11 3.91 22.66
C GLU A 100 -7.86 3.03 22.69
N THR A 101 -6.91 3.33 23.59
CA THR A 101 -5.59 2.68 23.63
C THR A 101 -5.65 1.16 23.65
N ASN A 102 -6.59 0.58 24.41
CA ASN A 102 -6.68 -0.88 24.52
C ASN A 102 -7.20 -1.52 23.23
N HIS A 103 -8.18 -0.89 22.56
CA HIS A 103 -8.71 -1.34 21.28
C HIS A 103 -7.65 -1.22 20.17
N VAL A 104 -6.91 -0.11 20.15
CA VAL A 104 -5.81 0.10 19.20
C VAL A 104 -4.70 -0.94 19.37
N LYS A 105 -4.32 -1.28 20.63
CA LYS A 105 -3.35 -2.35 20.89
C LYS A 105 -3.84 -3.72 20.43
N ALA A 106 -5.11 -4.03 20.71
CA ALA A 106 -5.71 -5.29 20.27
C ALA A 106 -5.75 -5.40 18.75
N GLU A 107 -6.08 -4.30 18.07
CA GLU A 107 -6.11 -4.25 16.59
C GLU A 107 -4.72 -4.38 15.97
N LEU A 108 -3.70 -3.74 16.56
CA LEU A 108 -2.32 -3.93 16.13
C LEU A 108 -1.86 -5.38 16.26
N ALA A 109 -2.20 -6.03 17.38
CA ALA A 109 -1.86 -7.44 17.57
C ALA A 109 -2.62 -8.35 16.60
N ARG A 110 -3.90 -8.07 16.32
CA ARG A 110 -4.70 -8.80 15.32
C ARG A 110 -4.10 -8.70 13.92
N THR A 111 -3.79 -7.50 13.48
CA THR A 111 -3.18 -7.27 12.15
C THR A 111 -1.78 -7.86 12.05
N GLU A 112 -1.05 -8.00 13.16
CA GLU A 112 0.23 -8.70 13.17
C GLU A 112 0.07 -10.20 12.92
N LEU A 113 -0.91 -10.82 13.58
CA LEU A 113 -1.23 -12.22 13.37
C LEU A 113 -1.69 -12.48 11.92
N GLU A 114 -2.58 -11.65 11.38
CA GLU A 114 -3.03 -11.75 9.99
C GLU A 114 -1.86 -11.64 9.01
N LEU A 115 -0.92 -10.73 9.27
CA LEU A 115 0.27 -10.59 8.45
C LEU A 115 1.18 -11.82 8.53
N LEU A 116 1.38 -12.37 9.73
CA LEU A 116 2.17 -13.60 9.94
C LEU A 116 1.50 -14.82 9.27
N ASP A 117 0.18 -14.91 9.32
CA ASP A 117 -0.57 -15.97 8.64
C ASP A 117 -0.40 -15.86 7.11
N LEU A 118 -0.50 -14.66 6.55
CA LEU A 118 -0.27 -14.41 5.12
C LEU A 118 1.17 -14.75 4.69
N LEU A 119 2.15 -14.45 5.52
CA LEU A 119 3.55 -14.80 5.29
C LEU A 119 3.75 -16.31 5.30
N ALA A 120 3.17 -17.00 6.28
CA ALA A 120 3.24 -18.46 6.39
C ALA A 120 2.57 -19.15 5.18
N GLU A 121 1.43 -18.65 4.72
CA GLU A 121 0.74 -19.15 3.51
C GLU A 121 1.58 -18.92 2.24
N SER A 122 2.34 -17.83 2.21
CA SER A 122 3.23 -17.48 1.09
C SER A 122 4.59 -18.17 1.15
N GLY A 123 4.87 -18.97 2.19
CA GLY A 123 6.14 -19.67 2.39
C GLY A 123 7.31 -18.75 2.76
N ILE A 124 7.02 -17.57 3.31
CA ILE A 124 8.00 -16.57 3.72
C ILE A 124 8.19 -16.66 5.23
N ASP A 125 9.37 -17.04 5.68
CA ASP A 125 9.63 -17.33 7.12
C ASP A 125 9.85 -16.07 7.97
N ASP A 126 10.09 -14.87 7.36
CA ASP A 126 10.38 -13.66 8.12
C ASP A 126 9.93 -12.38 7.39
N LEU A 127 9.43 -11.42 8.17
CA LEU A 127 9.14 -10.06 7.72
C LEU A 127 10.35 -9.33 7.12
N SER A 128 11.57 -9.70 7.53
CA SER A 128 12.82 -9.16 6.96
C SER A 128 13.02 -9.55 5.49
N ALA A 129 12.48 -10.68 5.06
CA ALA A 129 12.50 -11.09 3.66
C ALA A 129 11.59 -10.21 2.76
N LEU A 130 10.62 -9.49 3.37
CA LEU A 130 9.79 -8.50 2.69
C LEU A 130 10.48 -7.12 2.59
N GLN A 131 11.56 -6.94 3.34
CA GLN A 131 12.29 -5.68 3.45
C GLN A 131 13.59 -5.79 2.68
N GLY A 132 13.60 -6.13 1.42
CA GLY A 132 14.81 -6.22 0.62
C GLY A 132 15.90 -5.24 1.12
N GLU A 133 16.73 -5.70 2.07
CA GLU A 133 18.03 -5.10 2.32
C GLU A 133 18.93 -5.69 1.25
N ASP A 134 19.27 -4.84 0.33
CA ASP A 134 20.53 -4.69 -0.34
C ASP A 134 20.38 -4.37 -1.83
N GLU A 135 21.11 -3.39 -2.22
CA GLU A 135 21.37 -2.85 -3.54
C GLU A 135 21.93 -3.90 -4.53
N GLU A 136 21.17 -4.93 -4.84
CA GLU A 136 21.37 -5.80 -6.01
C GLU A 136 20.12 -6.65 -6.19
N THR A 137 18.92 -6.05 -6.27
CA THR A 137 17.69 -6.77 -6.60
C THR A 137 17.65 -7.05 -8.11
N LEU A 138 18.34 -8.08 -8.49
CA LEU A 138 17.91 -8.86 -9.63
C LEU A 138 16.47 -9.31 -9.31
N THR A 139 15.50 -8.81 -10.03
CA THR A 139 14.09 -9.21 -9.90
C THR A 139 14.04 -10.74 -9.86
N ASP A 140 13.50 -11.33 -8.80
CA ASP A 140 13.36 -12.78 -8.69
C ASP A 140 12.65 -13.28 -9.97
N PRO A 141 13.22 -14.27 -10.69
CA PRO A 141 12.62 -14.78 -11.91
C PRO A 141 11.15 -15.21 -11.73
N GLN A 142 10.78 -15.69 -10.54
CA GLN A 142 9.40 -16.08 -10.24
C GLN A 142 8.47 -14.86 -10.18
N ILE A 143 8.93 -13.73 -9.65
CA ILE A 143 8.16 -12.48 -9.62
C ILE A 143 7.97 -11.96 -11.04
N PHE A 144 8.99 -12.02 -11.86
CA PHE A 144 8.90 -11.63 -13.27
C PHE A 144 7.85 -12.45 -14.02
N ASP A 145 7.89 -13.78 -13.89
CA ASP A 145 6.95 -14.70 -14.56
C ASP A 145 5.50 -14.44 -14.12
N ILE A 146 5.28 -14.19 -12.83
CA ILE A 146 3.97 -13.86 -12.28
C ILE A 146 3.44 -12.55 -12.86
N ILE A 147 4.25 -11.51 -12.88
CA ILE A 147 3.86 -10.20 -13.41
C ILE A 147 3.59 -10.28 -14.91
N MET A 148 4.41 -11.01 -15.65
CA MET A 148 4.19 -11.26 -17.09
C MET A 148 2.90 -12.00 -17.36
N PHE A 149 2.58 -12.99 -16.53
CA PHE A 149 1.31 -13.71 -16.64
C PHE A 149 0.12 -12.75 -16.47
N VAL A 150 0.12 -11.90 -15.44
CA VAL A 150 -0.96 -10.93 -15.20
C VAL A 150 -1.06 -9.91 -16.33
N ILE A 151 0.07 -9.42 -16.85
CA ILE A 151 0.07 -8.47 -17.99
C ILE A 151 -0.55 -9.12 -19.22
N ASN A 152 -0.21 -10.38 -19.53
CA ASN A 152 -0.76 -11.10 -20.66
C ASN A 152 -2.27 -11.35 -20.48
N ASP A 153 -2.71 -11.67 -19.28
CA ASP A 153 -4.12 -11.86 -18.96
C ASP A 153 -4.92 -10.56 -19.13
N LEU A 154 -4.41 -9.45 -18.56
CA LEU A 154 -5.01 -8.12 -18.73
C LEU A 154 -5.00 -7.63 -20.18
N ASP A 155 -3.98 -7.96 -21.00
CA ASP A 155 -3.96 -7.66 -22.43
C ASP A 155 -5.01 -8.48 -23.19
N ALA A 156 -5.14 -9.77 -22.88
CA ALA A 156 -6.14 -10.64 -23.48
C ALA A 156 -7.57 -10.16 -23.19
N GLU A 157 -7.82 -9.68 -21.97
CA GLU A 157 -9.11 -9.13 -21.55
C GLU A 157 -9.35 -7.68 -22.02
N GLY A 158 -8.36 -7.03 -22.64
CA GLY A 158 -8.45 -5.63 -23.08
C GLY A 158 -8.50 -4.63 -21.92
N LYS A 159 -7.99 -5.01 -20.74
CA LYS A 159 -8.00 -4.20 -19.50
C LYS A 159 -6.75 -3.35 -19.29
N ILE A 160 -5.86 -3.28 -20.28
CA ILE A 160 -4.73 -2.35 -20.27
C ILE A 160 -5.10 -1.10 -21.07
N TYR A 161 -5.07 0.05 -20.42
CA TYR A 161 -5.46 1.33 -20.99
C TYR A 161 -4.23 2.20 -21.25
N CYS A 162 -4.11 2.69 -22.48
CA CYS A 162 -3.08 3.63 -22.91
C CYS A 162 -3.72 4.76 -23.76
N LYS A 163 -2.92 5.53 -24.47
CA LYS A 163 -3.41 6.61 -25.37
C LYS A 163 -3.97 6.07 -26.70
N CYS A 164 -3.81 4.78 -26.96
CA CYS A 164 -4.35 4.13 -28.16
C CYS A 164 -5.85 3.82 -28.03
N PRO A 165 -6.54 3.58 -29.16
CA PRO A 165 -7.90 3.03 -29.11
C PRO A 165 -7.93 1.70 -28.32
N PRO A 166 -9.03 1.45 -27.58
CA PRO A 166 -9.18 0.20 -26.84
C PRO A 166 -9.06 -1.00 -27.79
N LYS A 167 -8.40 -2.06 -27.30
CA LYS A 167 -8.26 -3.33 -28.02
C LYS A 167 -9.51 -4.18 -27.73
N GLU A 168 -9.99 -4.89 -28.74
CA GLU A 168 -11.05 -5.87 -28.51
C GLU A 168 -10.49 -7.04 -27.68
N PRO A 169 -11.21 -7.52 -26.66
CA PRO A 169 -10.76 -8.65 -25.87
C PRO A 169 -10.64 -9.91 -26.73
N LEU A 170 -9.66 -10.73 -26.43
CA LEU A 170 -9.50 -12.03 -27.07
C LEU A 170 -10.59 -13.00 -26.57
N PRO A 171 -10.93 -14.03 -27.32
CA PRO A 171 -11.82 -15.08 -26.84
C PRO A 171 -11.34 -15.71 -25.53
N ASP A 172 -12.27 -16.08 -24.66
CA ASP A 172 -11.96 -16.67 -23.36
C ASP A 172 -10.93 -17.83 -23.46
N GLY A 173 -9.87 -17.75 -22.68
CA GLY A 173 -8.81 -18.75 -22.61
C GLY A 173 -7.73 -18.67 -23.67
N VAL A 174 -7.72 -17.62 -24.51
CA VAL A 174 -6.67 -17.37 -25.49
C VAL A 174 -5.73 -16.29 -24.94
N LEU A 175 -4.49 -16.65 -24.67
CA LEU A 175 -3.42 -15.70 -24.34
C LEU A 175 -2.69 -15.27 -25.62
N PRO A 176 -2.18 -14.03 -25.70
CA PRO A 176 -1.34 -13.60 -26.81
C PRO A 176 -0.07 -14.46 -26.88
N GLU A 177 0.37 -14.81 -28.08
CA GLU A 177 1.64 -15.51 -28.27
C GLU A 177 2.82 -14.62 -27.82
N GLU A 178 3.89 -15.24 -27.33
CA GLU A 178 5.08 -14.51 -26.87
C GLU A 178 5.59 -13.58 -27.98
N GLY A 179 5.62 -12.27 -27.69
CA GLY A 179 6.07 -11.22 -28.61
C GLY A 179 5.00 -10.60 -29.52
N GLU A 180 3.81 -11.14 -29.63
CA GLU A 180 2.71 -10.59 -30.43
C GLU A 180 1.83 -9.58 -29.70
N GLY A 181 1.96 -9.46 -28.38
CA GLY A 181 1.21 -8.50 -27.58
C GLY A 181 1.53 -7.03 -27.95
N ARG A 182 0.53 -6.15 -27.75
CA ARG A 182 0.69 -4.68 -27.89
C ARG A 182 1.65 -4.11 -26.84
N TYR A 183 1.81 -4.80 -25.71
CA TYR A 183 2.58 -4.33 -24.57
C TYR A 183 3.88 -5.09 -24.44
N GLU A 184 4.90 -4.38 -23.99
CA GLU A 184 6.25 -4.89 -23.75
C GLU A 184 6.61 -4.65 -22.30
N ALA A 185 7.25 -5.63 -21.68
CA ALA A 185 7.75 -5.52 -20.32
C ALA A 185 9.28 -5.61 -20.31
N GLN A 186 9.92 -4.67 -19.62
CA GLN A 186 11.37 -4.62 -19.43
C GLN A 186 11.69 -4.60 -17.95
N VAL A 187 12.66 -5.41 -17.54
CA VAL A 187 13.17 -5.40 -16.16
C VAL A 187 14.04 -4.18 -15.97
N LEU A 188 13.73 -3.39 -14.93
CA LEU A 188 14.54 -2.27 -14.45
C LEU A 188 14.99 -2.56 -13.03
N ASP A 189 15.98 -1.81 -12.55
CA ASP A 189 16.38 -1.85 -11.15
C ASP A 189 15.16 -1.47 -10.26
N GLY A 190 14.65 -2.44 -9.49
CA GLY A 190 13.52 -2.26 -8.58
C GLY A 190 12.12 -2.33 -9.19
N GLY A 191 11.96 -2.74 -10.47
CA GLY A 191 10.62 -2.84 -11.07
C GLY A 191 10.58 -3.42 -12.46
N ILE A 192 9.37 -3.59 -12.96
CA ILE A 192 9.10 -3.97 -14.36
C ILE A 192 8.42 -2.79 -15.05
N LEU A 193 9.06 -2.27 -16.08
CA LEU A 193 8.48 -1.26 -16.97
C LEU A 193 7.57 -1.95 -17.97
N VAL A 194 6.28 -1.62 -17.93
CA VAL A 194 5.32 -2.01 -18.96
C VAL A 194 5.11 -0.85 -19.90
N SER A 195 5.30 -1.06 -21.19
CA SER A 195 5.15 -0.02 -22.23
C SER A 195 4.30 -0.48 -23.38
N CYS A 196 3.54 0.46 -23.95
CA CYS A 196 2.79 0.26 -25.19
C CYS A 196 3.70 0.46 -26.40
N LYS A 197 3.82 -0.53 -27.29
CA LYS A 197 4.64 -0.47 -28.49
C LYS A 197 4.16 0.61 -29.48
N ASP A 198 2.86 0.94 -29.47
CA ASP A 198 2.26 1.84 -30.45
C ASP A 198 2.38 3.33 -30.03
N CYS A 199 2.17 3.67 -28.74
CA CYS A 199 2.12 5.06 -28.29
C CYS A 199 3.21 5.43 -27.28
N GLY A 200 4.03 4.47 -26.83
CA GLY A 200 5.09 4.71 -25.85
C GLY A 200 4.60 5.03 -24.41
N ALA A 201 3.28 4.98 -24.18
CA ALA A 201 2.77 5.12 -22.81
C ALA A 201 3.32 3.97 -21.96
N SER A 202 3.78 4.28 -20.74
CA SER A 202 4.47 3.30 -19.90
C SER A 202 4.12 3.45 -18.43
N ARG A 203 4.35 2.39 -17.65
CA ARG A 203 4.22 2.39 -16.19
C ARG A 203 5.20 1.43 -15.58
N VAL A 204 5.85 1.83 -14.50
CA VAL A 204 6.71 0.96 -13.70
C VAL A 204 5.86 0.26 -12.64
N ILE A 205 5.94 -1.07 -12.62
CA ILE A 205 5.38 -1.92 -11.57
C ILE A 205 6.53 -2.22 -10.61
N PRO A 206 6.47 -1.75 -9.35
CA PRO A 206 7.53 -2.00 -8.39
C PRO A 206 7.59 -3.49 -8.05
N THR A 207 8.80 -4.06 -8.09
CA THR A 207 9.10 -5.45 -7.74
C THR A 207 10.07 -5.57 -6.59
N ASP A 208 10.32 -4.46 -5.91
CA ASP A 208 11.18 -4.33 -4.74
C ASP A 208 10.63 -5.08 -3.50
N SER A 209 9.42 -5.61 -3.59
CA SER A 209 8.84 -6.48 -2.56
C SER A 209 7.88 -7.51 -3.17
N LEU A 210 7.93 -8.74 -2.64
CA LEU A 210 6.95 -9.80 -2.94
C LEU A 210 5.50 -9.32 -2.73
N LEU A 211 5.26 -8.47 -1.75
CA LEU A 211 3.95 -7.88 -1.47
C LEU A 211 3.51 -6.90 -2.56
N GLY A 212 4.43 -6.11 -3.14
CA GLY A 212 4.14 -5.25 -4.29
C GLY A 212 3.73 -6.08 -5.52
N ALA A 213 4.41 -7.20 -5.77
CA ALA A 213 4.07 -8.15 -6.82
C ALA A 213 2.70 -8.81 -6.56
N HIS A 214 2.42 -9.24 -5.32
CA HIS A 214 1.12 -9.79 -4.94
C HIS A 214 -0.03 -8.78 -5.05
N ALA A 215 0.20 -7.51 -4.73
CA ALA A 215 -0.81 -6.46 -4.94
C ALA A 215 -1.15 -6.29 -6.44
N PHE A 216 -0.18 -6.53 -7.32
CA PHE A 216 -0.40 -6.50 -8.77
C PHE A 216 -1.17 -7.73 -9.27
N LEU A 217 -1.06 -8.89 -8.62
CA LEU A 217 -1.85 -10.09 -8.95
C LEU A 217 -3.36 -9.88 -8.86
N ASN A 218 -3.80 -8.99 -7.98
CA ASN A 218 -5.21 -8.66 -7.78
C ASN A 218 -5.64 -7.39 -8.55
N CYS A 219 -4.84 -6.96 -9.53
CA CYS A 219 -5.13 -5.76 -10.30
C CYS A 219 -6.15 -6.08 -11.40
N ASP A 220 -7.33 -5.48 -11.34
CA ASP A 220 -8.39 -5.66 -12.34
C ASP A 220 -8.14 -4.89 -13.65
N SER A 221 -7.20 -3.95 -13.66
CA SER A 221 -6.86 -3.16 -14.84
C SER A 221 -5.53 -2.42 -14.68
N LEU A 222 -4.83 -2.17 -15.78
CA LEU A 222 -3.59 -1.42 -15.81
C LEU A 222 -3.74 -0.16 -16.67
N LYS A 223 -3.39 1.01 -16.12
CA LYS A 223 -3.37 2.27 -16.87
C LYS A 223 -1.93 2.71 -17.09
N LEU A 224 -1.54 2.90 -18.35
CA LEU A 224 -0.25 3.44 -18.78
C LEU A 224 -0.37 4.95 -19.05
N GLU A 225 0.65 5.73 -18.67
CA GLU A 225 0.68 7.20 -18.80
C GLU A 225 1.74 7.67 -19.81
#